data_b596c2ffffa946015e67ed2ec13bdd09
#
_entry.id   b596c2ffffa946015e67ed2ec13bdd09
#
_cell.length_a   1.000
_cell.length_b   1.000
_cell.length_c   1.000
_cell.angle_alpha   90.00
_cell.angle_beta   90.00
_cell.angle_gamma   90.00
#
_symmetry.space_group_name_H-M   'P 1'
#
loop_
_entity.id
_entity.type
_entity.pdbx_description
1 polymer ?
#
loop_
_entity_poly.entity_id
_entity_poly.type
_entity_poly.pdbx_seq_one_letter_code
_entity_poly.pdbx_strand_id
1 'polypeptide(L)'
;LVVKKPIFTILFVSWVVFITLLSLFSFSNTDLPSVKIPNLDKLVHFTFYSVAAVLGTLSLKEFFVINKGKTLALWYLAFFLIAYGILIEVLQDRFTVTRSGEFLDFVANTIGVFMGLFTAKWLFLRERKLK
;
A
#
# COMPACT_ATOMS: atom_id res chain seq x y z
N LEU A 1 7.95 -23.84 -22.61
CA LEU A 1 7.14 -22.72 -22.13
C LEU A 1 7.53 -22.42 -20.68
N VAL A 2 8.31 -21.36 -20.46
CA VAL A 2 8.61 -20.94 -19.09
C VAL A 2 7.44 -20.09 -18.61
N VAL A 3 6.56 -20.67 -17.80
CA VAL A 3 5.49 -19.93 -17.13
C VAL A 3 6.13 -19.14 -15.99
N LYS A 4 6.20 -17.81 -16.14
CA LYS A 4 6.62 -16.94 -15.04
C LYS A 4 5.58 -17.02 -13.92
N LYS A 5 6.03 -17.39 -12.72
CA LYS A 5 5.17 -17.38 -11.53
C LYS A 5 4.88 -15.94 -11.12
N PRO A 6 3.62 -15.53 -10.94
CA PRO A 6 3.24 -14.16 -10.57
C PRO A 6 3.45 -13.92 -9.06
N ILE A 7 4.69 -14.03 -8.59
CA ILE A 7 5.02 -13.98 -7.16
C ILE A 7 4.68 -12.63 -6.56
N PHE A 8 5.06 -11.54 -7.22
CA PHE A 8 4.79 -10.20 -6.70
C PHE A 8 3.31 -9.84 -6.77
N THR A 9 2.57 -10.38 -7.73
CA THR A 9 1.12 -10.22 -7.78
C THR A 9 0.44 -10.94 -6.61
N ILE A 10 0.88 -12.14 -6.29
CA ILE A 10 0.38 -12.88 -5.11
C ILE A 10 0.71 -12.11 -3.83
N LEU A 11 1.94 -11.62 -3.69
CA LEU A 11 2.35 -10.83 -2.53
C LEU A 11 1.55 -9.51 -2.42
N PHE A 12 1.32 -8.83 -3.53
CA PHE A 12 0.54 -7.59 -3.57
C PHE A 12 -0.91 -7.83 -3.12
N VAL A 13 -1.58 -8.82 -3.71
CA VAL A 13 -2.96 -9.17 -3.35
C VAL A 13 -3.05 -9.60 -1.88
N SER A 14 -2.12 -10.44 -1.42
CA SER A 14 -2.07 -10.87 -0.01
C SER A 14 -1.86 -9.70 0.94
N TRP A 15 -1.03 -8.72 0.55
CA TRP A 15 -0.78 -7.51 1.34
C TRP A 15 -2.01 -6.62 1.42
N VAL A 16 -2.73 -6.42 0.31
CA VAL A 16 -3.99 -5.65 0.29
C VAL A 16 -5.06 -6.31 1.16
N VAL A 17 -5.20 -7.64 1.09
CA VAL A 17 -6.09 -8.39 1.98
C VAL A 17 -5.68 -8.21 3.45
N PHE A 18 -4.39 -8.31 3.75
CA PHE A 18 -3.85 -8.10 5.09
C PHE A 18 -4.17 -6.70 5.65
N ILE A 19 -3.94 -5.65 4.85
CA ILE A 19 -4.32 -4.28 5.22
C ILE A 19 -5.82 -4.20 5.51
N THR A 20 -6.66 -4.76 4.64
CA THR A 20 -8.13 -4.75 4.81
C THR A 20 -8.52 -5.38 6.14
N LEU A 21 -8.00 -6.56 6.43
CA LEU A 21 -8.31 -7.28 7.66
C LEU A 21 -7.85 -6.50 8.90
N LEU A 22 -6.60 -6.02 8.92
CA LEU A 22 -6.09 -5.26 10.06
C LEU A 22 -6.80 -3.92 10.26
N SER A 23 -7.23 -3.29 9.17
CA SER A 23 -7.92 -2.00 9.23
C SER A 23 -9.35 -2.13 9.75
N LEU A 24 -10.03 -3.22 9.43
CA LEU A 24 -11.44 -3.42 9.80
C LEU A 24 -11.64 -4.25 11.08
N PHE A 25 -10.63 -5.00 11.52
CA PHE A 25 -10.71 -5.71 12.80
C PHE A 25 -10.48 -4.77 13.97
N SER A 26 -11.47 -4.74 14.88
CA SER A 26 -11.35 -4.06 16.17
C SER A 26 -10.82 -5.03 17.21
N PHE A 27 -9.62 -4.80 17.74
CA PHE A 27 -9.05 -5.57 18.84
C PHE A 27 -9.53 -5.05 20.21
N SER A 28 -10.84 -4.79 20.35
CA SER A 28 -11.42 -4.15 21.54
C SER A 28 -11.41 -5.01 22.82
N ASN A 29 -11.11 -6.29 22.73
CA ASN A 29 -11.17 -7.23 23.84
C ASN A 29 -9.80 -7.80 24.25
N THR A 30 -8.71 -7.16 23.85
CA THR A 30 -7.39 -7.57 24.28
C THR A 30 -6.95 -6.74 25.49
N ASP A 31 -6.73 -7.39 26.64
CA ASP A 31 -6.10 -6.80 27.84
C ASP A 31 -4.62 -6.44 27.61
N LEU A 32 -4.28 -6.06 26.37
CA LEU A 32 -2.94 -5.59 26.07
C LEU A 32 -2.75 -4.18 26.64
N PRO A 33 -1.66 -3.93 27.38
CA PRO A 33 -1.37 -2.59 27.84
C PRO A 33 -1.31 -1.64 26.63
N SER A 34 -2.20 -0.65 26.63
CA SER A 34 -2.24 0.35 25.57
C SER A 34 -1.01 1.25 25.68
N VAL A 35 0.06 0.87 25.03
CA VAL A 35 1.19 1.78 24.81
C VAL A 35 0.73 2.79 23.77
N LYS A 36 0.25 3.94 24.23
CA LYS A 36 -0.13 5.04 23.36
C LYS A 36 1.12 5.76 22.89
N ILE A 37 1.67 5.31 21.76
CA ILE A 37 2.71 6.06 21.05
C ILE A 37 1.99 7.09 20.18
N PRO A 38 2.25 8.41 20.35
CA PRO A 38 1.62 9.44 19.52
C PRO A 38 1.89 9.19 18.03
N ASN A 39 0.87 9.30 17.20
CA ASN A 39 0.93 9.15 15.74
C ASN A 39 1.44 7.79 15.22
N LEU A 40 1.41 6.74 16.05
CA LEU A 40 1.80 5.39 15.61
C LEU A 40 0.85 4.87 14.51
N ASP A 41 -0.43 5.17 14.62
CA ASP A 41 -1.45 4.87 13.62
C ASP A 41 -1.06 5.43 12.24
N LYS A 42 -0.67 6.68 12.18
CA LYS A 42 -0.26 7.35 10.94
C LYS A 42 1.01 6.74 10.33
N LEU A 43 1.96 6.33 11.16
CA LEU A 43 3.15 5.61 10.71
C LEU A 43 2.78 4.23 10.13
N VAL A 44 1.83 3.54 10.73
CA VAL A 44 1.32 2.25 10.23
C VAL A 44 0.63 2.44 8.87
N HIS A 45 -0.25 3.43 8.73
CA HIS A 45 -0.90 3.77 7.47
C HIS A 45 0.12 4.10 6.37
N PHE A 46 1.06 4.97 6.66
CA PHE A 46 2.15 5.30 5.74
C PHE A 46 2.92 4.05 5.29
N THR A 47 3.31 3.18 6.22
CA THR A 47 4.08 1.96 5.93
C THR A 47 3.26 0.99 5.08
N PHE A 48 2.00 0.76 5.42
CA PHE A 48 1.11 -0.14 4.69
C PHE A 48 0.98 0.23 3.23
N TYR A 49 0.77 1.52 2.95
CA TYR A 49 0.58 2.01 1.59
C TYR A 49 1.89 2.18 0.83
N SER A 50 3.00 2.45 1.51
CA SER A 50 4.34 2.40 0.89
C SER A 50 4.69 1.01 0.40
N VAL A 51 4.49 -0.01 1.23
CA VAL A 51 4.74 -1.42 0.85
C VAL A 51 3.78 -1.85 -0.26
N ALA A 52 2.50 -1.48 -0.18
CA ALA A 52 1.54 -1.77 -1.24
C ALA A 52 1.96 -1.17 -2.59
N ALA A 53 2.46 0.06 -2.60
CA ALA A 53 2.93 0.73 -3.81
C ALA A 53 4.18 0.05 -4.40
N VAL A 54 5.12 -0.39 -3.57
CA VAL A 54 6.30 -1.16 -4.02
C VAL A 54 5.87 -2.51 -4.59
N LEU A 55 5.08 -3.29 -3.87
CA LEU A 55 4.61 -4.60 -4.34
C LEU A 55 3.74 -4.49 -5.60
N GLY A 56 2.87 -3.48 -5.67
CA GLY A 56 2.05 -3.21 -6.84
C GLY A 56 2.90 -2.86 -8.07
N THR A 57 3.97 -2.07 -7.90
CA THR A 57 4.92 -1.77 -8.99
C THR A 57 5.63 -3.03 -9.47
N LEU A 58 6.09 -3.88 -8.56
CA LEU A 58 6.74 -5.15 -8.92
C LEU A 58 5.74 -6.11 -9.59
N SER A 59 4.49 -6.15 -9.13
CA SER A 59 3.40 -6.89 -9.77
C SER A 59 3.16 -6.43 -11.20
N LEU A 60 3.09 -5.12 -11.44
CA LEU A 60 2.94 -4.58 -12.80
C LEU A 60 4.11 -4.98 -13.70
N LYS A 61 5.35 -5.05 -13.17
CA LYS A 61 6.52 -5.50 -13.93
C LYS A 61 6.46 -6.98 -14.34
N GLU A 62 5.69 -7.80 -13.66
CA GLU A 62 5.51 -9.20 -14.05
C GLU A 62 4.76 -9.35 -15.38
N PHE A 63 3.87 -8.42 -15.68
CA PHE A 63 2.98 -8.48 -16.84
C PHE A 63 3.30 -7.44 -17.91
N PHE A 64 3.90 -6.32 -17.52
CA PHE A 64 4.13 -5.19 -18.42
C PHE A 64 5.59 -4.77 -18.43
N VAL A 65 6.05 -4.29 -19.61
CA VAL A 65 7.34 -3.62 -19.71
C VAL A 65 7.20 -2.20 -19.17
N ILE A 66 7.55 -2.02 -17.91
CA ILE A 66 7.54 -0.72 -17.25
C ILE A 66 8.98 -0.23 -17.12
N ASN A 67 9.26 0.92 -17.70
CA ASN A 67 10.53 1.62 -17.58
C ASN A 67 10.29 3.09 -17.18
N LYS A 68 11.37 3.85 -16.98
CA LYS A 68 11.26 5.26 -16.55
C LYS A 68 10.43 6.14 -17.49
N GLY A 69 10.35 5.80 -18.78
CA GLY A 69 9.59 6.55 -19.78
C GLY A 69 8.12 6.13 -19.91
N LYS A 70 7.76 4.97 -19.36
CA LYS A 70 6.39 4.42 -19.43
C LYS A 70 5.78 4.32 -18.05
N THR A 71 5.41 5.46 -17.49
CA THR A 71 4.96 5.57 -16.09
C THR A 71 3.44 5.64 -15.93
N LEU A 72 2.67 5.58 -17.01
CA LEU A 72 1.21 5.67 -16.95
C LEU A 72 0.59 4.59 -16.05
N ALA A 73 1.10 3.36 -16.10
CA ALA A 73 0.65 2.28 -15.24
C ALA A 73 0.86 2.58 -13.75
N LEU A 74 1.94 3.31 -13.41
CA LEU A 74 2.20 3.74 -12.03
C LEU A 74 1.19 4.80 -11.56
N TRP A 75 0.73 5.67 -12.44
CA TRP A 75 -0.34 6.62 -12.12
C TRP A 75 -1.67 5.92 -11.88
N TYR A 76 -2.01 4.89 -12.66
CA TYR A 76 -3.18 4.05 -12.39
C TYR A 76 -3.06 3.32 -11.06
N LEU A 77 -1.89 2.79 -10.74
CA LEU A 77 -1.64 2.17 -9.43
C LEU A 77 -1.78 3.17 -8.28
N ALA A 78 -1.23 4.38 -8.43
CA ALA A 78 -1.39 5.45 -7.44
C ALA A 78 -2.86 5.79 -7.22
N PHE A 79 -3.61 6.00 -8.28
CA PHE A 79 -5.04 6.27 -8.21
C PHE A 79 -5.81 5.13 -7.50
N PHE A 80 -5.53 3.89 -7.89
CA PHE A 80 -6.14 2.72 -7.27
C PHE A 80 -5.88 2.66 -5.76
N LEU A 81 -4.63 2.83 -5.34
CA LEU A 81 -4.26 2.74 -3.93
C LEU A 81 -4.81 3.91 -3.11
N ILE A 82 -4.87 5.12 -3.68
CA ILE A 82 -5.48 6.28 -3.01
C ILE A 82 -6.99 6.08 -2.86
N ALA A 83 -7.68 5.64 -3.91
CA ALA A 83 -9.10 5.34 -3.86
C ALA A 83 -9.40 4.20 -2.86
N TYR A 84 -8.57 3.17 -2.85
CA TYR A 84 -8.65 2.09 -1.86
C TYR A 84 -8.45 2.61 -0.43
N GLY A 85 -7.48 3.51 -0.21
CA GLY A 85 -7.28 4.15 1.09
C GLY A 85 -8.51 4.92 1.57
N ILE A 86 -9.13 5.71 0.70
CA ILE A 86 -10.38 6.42 1.01
C ILE A 86 -11.48 5.42 1.38
N LEU A 87 -11.63 4.35 0.62
CA LEU A 87 -12.62 3.31 0.91
C LEU A 87 -12.41 2.69 2.30
N ILE A 88 -11.18 2.35 2.64
CA ILE A 88 -10.85 1.79 3.96
C ILE A 88 -11.19 2.76 5.09
N GLU A 89 -10.85 4.06 4.96
CA GLU A 89 -11.19 5.08 5.96
C GLU A 89 -12.71 5.20 6.14
N VAL A 90 -13.48 5.20 5.05
CA VAL A 90 -14.94 5.24 5.11
C VAL A 90 -15.50 3.99 5.79
N LEU A 91 -14.96 2.81 5.49
CA LEU A 91 -15.38 1.56 6.12
C LEU A 91 -15.02 1.51 7.61
N GLN A 92 -13.87 2.03 8.01
CA GLN A 92 -13.50 2.16 9.42
C GLN A 92 -14.47 3.05 10.18
N ASP A 93 -14.82 4.20 9.62
CA ASP A 93 -15.75 5.15 10.24
C ASP A 93 -17.17 4.58 10.39
N ARG A 94 -17.62 3.82 9.40
CA ARG A 94 -18.99 3.27 9.34
C ARG A 94 -19.19 1.96 10.08
N PHE A 95 -18.21 1.09 10.07
CA PHE A 95 -18.36 -0.32 10.47
C PHE A 95 -17.50 -0.72 11.67
N THR A 96 -16.65 0.16 12.19
CA THR A 96 -15.88 -0.11 13.41
C THR A 96 -16.31 0.79 14.56
N VAL A 97 -16.40 0.22 15.77
CA VAL A 97 -16.82 0.97 16.96
C VAL A 97 -15.64 1.70 17.63
N THR A 98 -14.43 1.17 17.45
CA THR A 98 -13.23 1.64 18.15
C THR A 98 -12.29 2.48 17.29
N ARG A 99 -12.55 2.57 15.98
CA ARG A 99 -11.76 3.33 15.03
C ARG A 99 -12.65 4.32 14.31
N SER A 100 -12.20 5.56 14.25
CA SER A 100 -12.77 6.62 13.42
C SER A 100 -11.88 6.83 12.20
N GLY A 101 -12.51 7.08 11.04
CA GLY A 101 -11.77 7.52 9.86
C GLY A 101 -11.21 8.93 10.11
N GLU A 102 -9.90 9.09 10.01
CA GLU A 102 -9.24 10.36 10.23
C GLU A 102 -8.64 10.90 8.92
N PHE A 103 -8.84 12.18 8.67
CA PHE A 103 -8.26 12.83 7.49
C PHE A 103 -6.73 12.71 7.44
N LEU A 104 -6.05 12.75 8.59
CA LEU A 104 -4.60 12.60 8.66
C LEU A 104 -4.13 11.18 8.31
N ASP A 105 -4.96 10.16 8.52
CA ASP A 105 -4.65 8.79 8.10
C ASP A 105 -4.73 8.67 6.57
N PHE A 106 -5.72 9.33 5.95
CA PHE A 106 -5.77 9.47 4.50
C PHE A 106 -4.53 10.19 3.94
N VAL A 107 -4.08 11.26 4.57
CA VAL A 107 -2.84 11.97 4.18
C VAL A 107 -1.63 11.04 4.31
N ALA A 108 -1.51 10.29 5.40
CA ALA A 108 -0.44 9.33 5.62
C ALA A 108 -0.45 8.21 4.55
N ASN A 109 -1.62 7.67 4.21
CA ASN A 109 -1.80 6.71 3.12
C ASN A 109 -1.29 7.27 1.79
N THR A 110 -1.69 8.48 1.44
CA THR A 110 -1.33 9.13 0.17
C THR A 110 0.17 9.39 0.07
N ILE A 111 0.78 9.92 1.13
CA ILE A 111 2.23 10.12 1.19
C ILE A 111 2.95 8.77 1.08
N GLY A 112 2.44 7.74 1.76
CA GLY A 112 2.95 6.37 1.67
C GLY A 112 2.95 5.83 0.25
N VAL A 113 1.85 6.01 -0.49
CA VAL A 113 1.75 5.60 -1.90
C VAL A 113 2.86 6.26 -2.74
N PHE A 114 3.01 7.57 -2.67
CA PHE A 114 4.01 8.29 -3.47
C PHE A 114 5.44 7.93 -3.08
N MET A 115 5.72 7.78 -1.80
CA MET A 115 7.04 7.33 -1.33
C MET A 115 7.37 5.92 -1.81
N GLY A 116 6.41 5.02 -1.75
CA GLY A 116 6.57 3.65 -2.25
C GLY A 116 6.80 3.61 -3.77
N LEU A 117 6.04 4.39 -4.54
CA LEU A 117 6.22 4.51 -6.00
C LEU A 117 7.58 5.11 -6.35
N PHE A 118 7.99 6.16 -5.64
CA PHE A 118 9.31 6.78 -5.84
C PHE A 118 10.44 5.79 -5.56
N THR A 119 10.36 5.08 -4.43
CA THR A 119 11.35 4.07 -4.05
C THR A 119 11.40 2.93 -5.09
N ALA A 120 10.25 2.42 -5.50
CA ALA A 120 10.17 1.37 -6.50
C ALA A 120 10.72 1.82 -7.86
N LYS A 121 10.40 3.04 -8.27
CA LYS A 121 10.92 3.61 -9.52
C LYS A 121 12.44 3.77 -9.47
N TRP A 122 12.96 4.23 -8.35
CA TRP A 122 14.40 4.44 -8.19
C TRP A 122 15.18 3.13 -8.13
N LEU A 123 14.70 2.14 -7.38
CA LEU A 123 15.42 0.88 -7.16
C LEU A 123 15.22 -0.14 -8.30
N PHE A 124 14.02 -0.26 -8.83
CA PHE A 124 13.63 -1.39 -9.69
C PHE A 124 13.36 -1.00 -11.15
N LEU A 125 13.15 0.27 -11.45
CA LEU A 125 12.95 0.76 -12.81
C LEU A 125 14.17 1.50 -13.37
N ARG A 126 15.27 1.49 -12.64
CA ARG A 126 16.53 2.06 -13.09
C ARG A 126 17.05 1.24 -14.28
N GLU A 127 17.25 1.88 -15.41
CA GLU A 127 17.91 1.24 -16.54
C GLU A 127 19.33 0.84 -16.13
N ARG A 128 19.61 -0.47 -16.20
CA ARG A 128 21.00 -0.93 -16.14
C ARG A 128 21.67 -0.44 -17.42
N LYS A 129 22.53 0.54 -17.31
CA LYS A 129 23.48 0.81 -18.39
C LYS A 129 24.35 -0.43 -18.48
N LEU A 130 24.10 -1.24 -19.50
CA LEU A 130 25.03 -2.29 -19.89
C LEU A 130 26.33 -1.58 -20.28
N LYS A 131 27.37 -1.80 -19.51
CA LYS A 131 28.73 -1.41 -19.89
C LYS A 131 29.25 -2.39 -20.90
#